data_67d3a1faefc9b1e5696f417b357641c8
#
_entry.id   67d3a1faefc9b1e5696f417b357641c8
#
_cell.length_a   1.000
_cell.length_b   1.000
_cell.length_c   1.000
_cell.angle_alpha   90.00
_cell.angle_beta   90.00
_cell.angle_gamma   90.00
#
_symmetry.space_group_name_H-M   'P 1'
#
loop_
_entity.id
_entity.type
_entity.pdbx_description
1 polymer ?
#
loop_
_entity_poly.entity_id
_entity_poly.type
_entity_poly.pdbx_seq_one_letter_code
_entity_poly.pdbx_strand_id
1 'polypeptide(L)'
;MTTPLVALQKPKDISLDEIEAELSAIWHSQNGVNSAATRASTFSMVVYEPEEFQQLLGVLGFYKGPIEGLIGPQTKEAIALAQKAYGFKETGRFDPATLARLREEVAKLPPEKVRLMNPDFRGAGVSEAIAAQNPCRIITLCPTWGVDEGVTAQVSAYCPVHKTGSNLICSEYITIRGTKQALNRVGELVKSLMIPDLPKFVWWKATPNPDQELFKQMVEACNCIVMDSSYFIEPESEFLKIQSLIESETFVADLNWHRLAPWQEITAATFDPPERRMSLGDIDEVAIDYEKGNSSQALMFLSWFASRLGWQPITFTQDDDDLYEIKRIVFMGPNGKEIKAELAAIPISDPGEILGDLVGLRLGSSNPNANCATILCSETAGCMRMESGGGAQATVRTEQVTSTNDQKAELLLTQQLQRWGRDVLYEESLMIAVQALKLKK
;
A
#
# COMPACT_ATOMS: atom_id res chain seq x y z
N MET A 1 12.31 -8.63 16.80
CA MET A 1 13.00 -9.92 16.55
C MET A 1 12.03 -10.76 15.73
N THR A 2 12.30 -10.95 14.47
CA THR A 2 11.49 -11.80 13.58
C THR A 2 11.58 -13.25 14.07
N THR A 3 10.42 -13.88 14.28
CA THR A 3 10.36 -15.29 14.61
C THR A 3 10.87 -16.08 13.39
N PRO A 4 11.89 -16.95 13.54
CA PRO A 4 12.38 -17.68 12.39
C PRO A 4 11.29 -18.62 11.87
N LEU A 5 11.07 -18.60 10.56
CA LEU A 5 10.24 -19.56 9.86
C LEU A 5 11.08 -20.76 9.46
N VAL A 6 10.60 -21.96 9.76
CA VAL A 6 11.16 -23.20 9.23
C VAL A 6 10.21 -23.71 8.16
N ALA A 7 10.70 -23.78 6.92
CA ALA A 7 9.96 -24.45 5.86
C ALA A 7 9.90 -25.96 6.20
N LEU A 8 8.71 -26.50 6.38
CA LEU A 8 8.51 -27.95 6.52
C LEU A 8 8.88 -28.67 5.22
N GLN A 9 8.65 -28.01 4.10
CA GLN A 9 9.02 -28.49 2.79
C GLN A 9 9.55 -27.34 1.94
N LYS A 10 10.60 -27.59 1.16
CA LYS A 10 11.04 -26.63 0.14
C LYS A 10 9.97 -26.49 -0.94
N PRO A 11 9.80 -25.30 -1.54
CA PRO A 11 8.89 -25.13 -2.67
C PRO A 11 9.16 -26.17 -3.74
N LYS A 12 8.12 -26.84 -4.22
CA LYS A 12 8.15 -27.86 -5.25
C LYS A 12 7.30 -27.40 -6.43
N ASP A 13 7.85 -27.48 -7.62
CA ASP A 13 7.09 -27.23 -8.85
C ASP A 13 6.15 -28.41 -9.11
N ILE A 14 4.87 -28.08 -9.37
CA ILE A 14 3.80 -29.05 -9.63
C ILE A 14 2.90 -28.56 -10.75
N SER A 15 2.10 -29.44 -11.32
CA SER A 15 1.02 -29.04 -12.22
C SER A 15 -0.10 -28.37 -11.44
N LEU A 16 -0.89 -27.55 -12.10
CA LEU A 16 -2.06 -26.88 -11.48
C LEU A 16 -3.07 -27.88 -10.94
N ASP A 17 -3.28 -29.00 -11.63
CA ASP A 17 -4.24 -30.04 -11.25
C ASP A 17 -3.82 -30.84 -10.00
N GLU A 18 -2.54 -30.76 -9.65
CA GLU A 18 -1.96 -31.52 -8.51
C GLU A 18 -1.80 -30.68 -7.23
N ILE A 19 -2.16 -29.39 -7.24
CA ILE A 19 -1.93 -28.46 -6.11
C ILE A 19 -2.51 -29.01 -4.80
N GLU A 20 -3.76 -29.37 -4.78
CA GLU A 20 -4.44 -29.89 -3.57
C GLU A 20 -3.93 -31.27 -3.15
N ALA A 21 -3.59 -32.12 -4.12
CA ALA A 21 -3.00 -33.42 -3.85
C ALA A 21 -1.61 -33.28 -3.19
N GLU A 22 -0.78 -32.36 -3.70
CA GLU A 22 0.56 -32.12 -3.15
C GLU A 22 0.49 -31.48 -1.76
N LEU A 23 -0.39 -30.48 -1.55
CA LEU A 23 -0.65 -29.94 -0.21
C LEU A 23 -1.06 -31.04 0.76
N SER A 24 -1.96 -31.94 0.35
CA SER A 24 -2.38 -33.08 1.16
C SER A 24 -1.22 -34.03 1.46
N ALA A 25 -0.36 -34.30 0.48
CA ALA A 25 0.82 -35.15 0.64
C ALA A 25 1.82 -34.55 1.65
N ILE A 26 2.02 -33.22 1.63
CA ILE A 26 2.86 -32.52 2.61
C ILE A 26 2.36 -32.81 4.03
N TRP A 27 1.06 -32.67 4.26
CA TRP A 27 0.46 -32.87 5.59
C TRP A 27 0.47 -34.35 6.03
N HIS A 28 0.25 -35.28 5.12
CA HIS A 28 0.33 -36.70 5.44
C HIS A 28 1.75 -37.18 5.80
N SER A 29 2.76 -36.65 5.09
CA SER A 29 4.16 -36.98 5.37
C SER A 29 4.63 -36.47 6.74
N GLN A 30 4.09 -35.32 7.20
CA GLN A 30 4.48 -34.71 8.47
C GLN A 30 3.79 -35.34 9.70
N ASN A 31 2.59 -35.89 9.55
CA ASN A 31 1.88 -36.56 10.64
C ASN A 31 2.61 -37.85 11.15
N GLY A 32 3.56 -38.36 10.37
CA GLY A 32 4.37 -39.51 10.77
C GLY A 32 5.71 -39.17 11.47
N VAL A 33 6.22 -37.94 11.30
CA VAL A 33 7.56 -37.54 11.76
C VAL A 33 7.52 -36.50 12.88
N ASN A 34 6.55 -35.56 12.84
CA ASN A 34 6.38 -34.52 13.83
C ASN A 34 4.90 -34.41 14.21
N SER A 35 4.49 -35.08 15.27
CA SER A 35 3.12 -35.01 15.81
C SER A 35 2.71 -33.61 16.30
N ALA A 36 3.58 -32.62 16.19
CA ALA A 36 3.40 -31.25 16.67
C ALA A 36 2.94 -30.27 15.59
N ALA A 37 2.94 -30.63 14.28
CA ALA A 37 2.52 -29.74 13.21
C ALA A 37 1.02 -29.90 12.90
N THR A 38 0.25 -28.82 13.00
CA THR A 38 -1.18 -28.83 12.75
C THR A 38 -1.50 -27.94 11.55
N ARG A 39 -2.23 -28.50 10.57
CA ARG A 39 -2.85 -27.74 9.51
C ARG A 39 -4.02 -26.93 10.09
N ALA A 40 -3.90 -25.63 10.07
CA ALA A 40 -5.02 -24.74 10.42
C ALA A 40 -4.96 -23.50 9.52
N SER A 41 -6.12 -22.99 9.17
CA SER A 41 -6.21 -21.73 8.42
C SER A 41 -7.35 -20.91 9.00
N THR A 42 -7.12 -19.63 9.21
CA THR A 42 -8.12 -18.69 9.71
C THR A 42 -8.71 -17.83 8.60
N PHE A 43 -8.00 -17.70 7.47
CA PHE A 43 -8.43 -17.02 6.26
C PHE A 43 -7.67 -17.53 5.04
N SER A 44 -8.14 -17.16 3.85
CA SER A 44 -7.40 -17.27 2.59
C SER A 44 -7.03 -15.88 2.09
N MET A 45 -5.82 -15.74 1.56
CA MET A 45 -5.36 -14.50 0.97
C MET A 45 -4.75 -14.74 -0.40
N VAL A 46 -5.22 -13.98 -1.39
CA VAL A 46 -4.57 -13.87 -2.70
C VAL A 46 -3.69 -12.63 -2.69
N VAL A 47 -2.44 -12.77 -3.08
CA VAL A 47 -1.49 -11.66 -3.28
C VAL A 47 -1.19 -11.56 -4.75
N TYR A 48 -1.57 -10.46 -5.37
CA TYR A 48 -1.17 -10.15 -6.74
C TYR A 48 0.12 -9.32 -6.71
N GLU A 49 1.22 -9.95 -7.11
CA GLU A 49 2.53 -9.32 -7.16
C GLU A 49 2.69 -8.51 -8.45
N PRO A 50 3.35 -7.34 -8.41
CA PRO A 50 3.66 -6.56 -9.62
C PRO A 50 4.57 -7.31 -10.58
N GLU A 51 4.56 -6.88 -11.83
CA GLU A 51 5.34 -7.50 -12.90
C GLU A 51 6.84 -7.61 -12.57
N GLU A 52 7.40 -8.80 -12.83
CA GLU A 52 8.77 -9.18 -12.45
C GLU A 52 9.83 -8.17 -12.89
N PHE A 53 9.67 -7.57 -14.06
CA PHE A 53 10.69 -6.67 -14.59
C PHE A 53 10.87 -5.38 -13.79
N GLN A 54 9.78 -4.78 -13.29
CA GLN A 54 9.88 -3.59 -12.43
C GLN A 54 10.57 -3.95 -11.11
N GLN A 55 10.28 -5.14 -10.56
CA GLN A 55 10.96 -5.64 -9.38
C GLN A 55 12.46 -5.81 -9.62
N LEU A 56 12.85 -6.43 -10.74
CA LEU A 56 14.26 -6.59 -11.10
C LEU A 56 14.98 -5.24 -11.28
N LEU A 57 14.34 -4.29 -11.97
CA LEU A 57 14.89 -2.94 -12.12
C LEU A 57 15.02 -2.21 -10.78
N GLY A 58 14.03 -2.35 -9.90
CA GLY A 58 14.07 -1.78 -8.56
C GLY A 58 15.20 -2.36 -7.72
N VAL A 59 15.31 -3.68 -7.66
CA VAL A 59 16.38 -4.39 -6.95
C VAL A 59 17.78 -3.99 -7.44
N LEU A 60 17.94 -3.76 -8.74
CA LEU A 60 19.21 -3.33 -9.34
C LEU A 60 19.45 -1.81 -9.27
N GLY A 61 18.49 -1.04 -8.75
CA GLY A 61 18.61 0.40 -8.55
C GLY A 61 18.38 1.26 -9.79
N PHE A 62 17.90 0.68 -10.90
CA PHE A 62 17.55 1.43 -12.10
C PHE A 62 16.17 2.09 -12.01
N TYR A 63 15.27 1.52 -11.23
CA TYR A 63 13.91 1.99 -11.03
C TYR A 63 13.69 2.39 -9.58
N LYS A 64 13.21 3.61 -9.37
CA LYS A 64 12.90 4.16 -8.04
C LYS A 64 11.41 4.52 -7.91
N GLY A 65 10.63 4.25 -8.93
CA GLY A 65 9.20 4.50 -8.92
C GLY A 65 8.41 3.37 -8.28
N PRO A 66 7.11 3.55 -8.14
CA PRO A 66 6.21 2.54 -7.61
C PRO A 66 6.20 1.30 -8.50
N ILE A 67 6.20 0.11 -7.89
CA ILE A 67 6.17 -1.17 -8.60
C ILE A 67 4.71 -1.55 -8.82
N GLU A 68 4.19 -1.28 -10.00
CA GLU A 68 2.75 -1.34 -10.28
C GLU A 68 2.37 -2.12 -11.55
N GLY A 69 3.37 -2.68 -12.24
CA GLY A 69 3.14 -3.39 -13.49
C GLY A 69 2.82 -2.50 -14.70
N LEU A 70 2.83 -1.18 -14.58
CA LEU A 70 2.57 -0.26 -15.69
C LEU A 70 3.88 0.25 -16.32
N ILE A 71 3.92 0.25 -17.65
CA ILE A 71 5.07 0.77 -18.43
C ILE A 71 4.87 2.28 -18.67
N GLY A 72 5.05 3.07 -17.61
CA GLY A 72 5.04 4.53 -17.67
C GLY A 72 6.38 5.11 -18.16
N PRO A 73 6.50 6.45 -18.26
CA PRO A 73 7.73 7.12 -18.67
C PRO A 73 8.95 6.75 -17.81
N GLN A 74 8.78 6.67 -16.49
CA GLN A 74 9.84 6.30 -15.54
C GLN A 74 10.31 4.85 -15.75
N THR A 75 9.39 3.93 -16.03
CA THR A 75 9.73 2.54 -16.33
C THR A 75 10.51 2.45 -17.63
N LYS A 76 10.12 3.20 -18.66
CA LYS A 76 10.85 3.25 -19.95
C LYS A 76 12.26 3.81 -19.78
N GLU A 77 12.41 4.86 -18.99
CA GLU A 77 13.72 5.44 -18.67
C GLU A 77 14.60 4.44 -17.91
N ALA A 78 14.03 3.76 -16.89
CA ALA A 78 14.76 2.74 -16.14
C ALA A 78 15.21 1.56 -17.02
N ILE A 79 14.36 1.13 -17.98
CA ILE A 79 14.74 0.12 -18.96
C ILE A 79 15.91 0.61 -19.82
N ALA A 80 15.83 1.85 -20.34
CA ALA A 80 16.89 2.41 -21.17
C ALA A 80 18.22 2.53 -20.40
N LEU A 81 18.17 2.96 -19.14
CA LEU A 81 19.33 3.01 -18.25
C LEU A 81 19.94 1.63 -18.01
N ALA A 82 19.12 0.62 -17.77
CA ALA A 82 19.60 -0.75 -17.59
C ALA A 82 20.20 -1.31 -18.90
N GLN A 83 19.55 -1.08 -20.03
CA GLN A 83 20.06 -1.45 -21.35
C GLN A 83 21.43 -0.81 -21.62
N LYS A 84 21.57 0.47 -21.33
CA LYS A 84 22.85 1.19 -21.44
C LYS A 84 23.93 0.59 -20.53
N ALA A 85 23.60 0.35 -19.27
CA ALA A 85 24.54 -0.20 -18.28
C ALA A 85 25.05 -1.59 -18.68
N TYR A 86 24.24 -2.38 -19.36
CA TYR A 86 24.55 -3.73 -19.78
C TYR A 86 24.98 -3.84 -21.27
N GLY A 87 25.17 -2.71 -21.94
CA GLY A 87 25.68 -2.68 -23.33
C GLY A 87 24.66 -3.08 -24.41
N PHE A 88 23.38 -3.02 -24.08
CA PHE A 88 22.29 -3.19 -25.05
C PHE A 88 21.93 -1.86 -25.72
N LYS A 89 21.19 -1.94 -26.82
CA LYS A 89 20.61 -0.76 -27.46
C LYS A 89 19.56 -0.13 -26.53
N GLU A 90 19.69 1.18 -26.29
CA GLU A 90 18.78 1.97 -25.44
C GLU A 90 17.41 2.14 -26.12
N THR A 91 16.52 1.16 -26.05
CA THR A 91 15.19 1.20 -26.67
C THR A 91 14.11 1.70 -25.71
N GLY A 92 14.36 1.62 -24.41
CA GLY A 92 13.33 1.84 -23.37
C GLY A 92 12.17 0.83 -23.44
N ARG A 93 12.34 -0.25 -24.19
CA ARG A 93 11.36 -1.33 -24.33
C ARG A 93 11.94 -2.63 -23.80
N PHE A 94 11.10 -3.41 -23.16
CA PHE A 94 11.48 -4.74 -22.72
C PHE A 94 11.67 -5.67 -23.91
N ASP A 95 12.74 -6.44 -23.82
CA ASP A 95 13.04 -7.55 -24.69
C ASP A 95 13.57 -8.73 -23.86
N PRO A 96 13.53 -9.97 -24.37
CA PRO A 96 13.96 -11.16 -23.65
C PRO A 96 15.43 -11.12 -23.20
N ALA A 97 16.31 -10.48 -23.99
CA ALA A 97 17.73 -10.38 -23.67
C ALA A 97 17.95 -9.45 -22.46
N THR A 98 17.27 -8.30 -22.45
CA THR A 98 17.27 -7.39 -21.29
C THR A 98 16.75 -8.09 -20.04
N LEU A 99 15.63 -8.81 -20.11
CA LEU A 99 15.07 -9.53 -18.97
C LEU A 99 16.03 -10.62 -18.45
N ALA A 100 16.59 -11.43 -19.34
CA ALA A 100 17.56 -12.46 -18.97
C ALA A 100 18.76 -11.86 -18.24
N ARG A 101 19.27 -10.73 -18.72
CA ARG A 101 20.39 -10.03 -18.09
C ARG A 101 20.04 -9.48 -16.71
N LEU A 102 18.85 -8.89 -16.55
CA LEU A 102 18.40 -8.43 -15.24
C LEU A 102 18.31 -9.57 -14.22
N ARG A 103 17.77 -10.72 -14.63
CA ARG A 103 17.72 -11.94 -13.80
C ARG A 103 19.09 -12.43 -13.39
N GLU A 104 20.05 -12.47 -14.33
CA GLU A 104 21.44 -12.85 -14.05
C GLU A 104 22.08 -11.93 -13.03
N GLU A 105 21.89 -10.61 -13.18
CA GLU A 105 22.49 -9.62 -12.26
C GLU A 105 21.87 -9.69 -10.86
N VAL A 106 20.56 -9.86 -10.76
CA VAL A 106 19.90 -10.07 -9.46
C VAL A 106 20.35 -11.38 -8.80
N ALA A 107 20.55 -12.45 -9.60
CA ALA A 107 21.04 -13.72 -9.07
C ALA A 107 22.47 -13.64 -8.48
N LYS A 108 23.28 -12.66 -8.89
CA LYS A 108 24.63 -12.41 -8.33
C LYS A 108 24.59 -11.64 -7.01
N LEU A 109 23.45 -11.01 -6.67
CA LEU A 109 23.33 -10.25 -5.44
C LEU A 109 23.18 -11.19 -4.23
N PRO A 110 23.74 -10.82 -3.07
CA PRO A 110 23.50 -11.55 -1.84
C PRO A 110 21.99 -11.60 -1.53
N PRO A 111 21.46 -12.73 -1.08
CA PRO A 111 20.03 -12.87 -0.76
C PRO A 111 19.51 -11.80 0.21
N GLU A 112 20.34 -11.37 1.14
CA GLU A 112 20.04 -10.31 2.10
C GLU A 112 19.82 -8.96 1.41
N LYS A 113 20.62 -8.64 0.41
CA LYS A 113 20.47 -7.40 -0.35
C LYS A 113 19.20 -7.39 -1.19
N VAL A 114 18.86 -8.51 -1.80
CA VAL A 114 17.60 -8.69 -2.54
C VAL A 114 16.39 -8.54 -1.60
N ARG A 115 16.47 -9.11 -0.39
CA ARG A 115 15.44 -8.97 0.65
C ARG A 115 15.25 -7.54 1.14
N LEU A 116 16.35 -6.80 1.34
CA LEU A 116 16.30 -5.40 1.79
C LEU A 116 15.69 -4.46 0.75
N MET A 117 15.92 -4.75 -0.53
CA MET A 117 15.45 -3.90 -1.63
C MET A 117 14.03 -4.25 -2.10
N ASN A 118 13.62 -5.51 -1.92
CA ASN A 118 12.26 -5.96 -2.17
C ASN A 118 11.97 -7.22 -1.33
N PRO A 119 11.44 -7.07 -0.11
CA PRO A 119 11.15 -8.19 0.79
C PRO A 119 10.22 -9.23 0.18
N ASP A 120 9.41 -8.84 -0.80
CA ASP A 120 8.41 -9.70 -1.44
C ASP A 120 8.87 -10.30 -2.78
N PHE A 121 10.09 -10.03 -3.22
CA PHE A 121 10.62 -10.52 -4.50
C PHE A 121 10.43 -12.04 -4.73
N ARG A 122 10.29 -12.83 -3.66
CA ARG A 122 9.99 -14.26 -3.69
C ARG A 122 8.71 -14.65 -2.95
N GLY A 123 7.87 -13.69 -2.61
CA GLY A 123 6.69 -13.93 -1.77
C GLY A 123 7.02 -14.33 -0.33
N ALA A 124 8.30 -14.30 0.06
CA ALA A 124 8.73 -14.81 1.36
C ALA A 124 8.54 -13.80 2.51
N GLY A 125 8.69 -12.50 2.24
CA GLY A 125 8.67 -11.48 3.29
C GLY A 125 7.30 -11.23 3.90
N VAL A 126 6.27 -11.07 3.06
CA VAL A 126 4.86 -10.93 3.50
C VAL A 126 4.41 -12.16 4.26
N SER A 127 4.77 -13.30 3.72
CA SER A 127 4.44 -14.60 4.25
C SER A 127 4.92 -14.77 5.69
N GLU A 128 6.12 -14.31 6.01
CA GLU A 128 6.71 -14.46 7.35
C GLU A 128 5.97 -13.64 8.41
N ALA A 129 5.65 -12.37 8.10
CA ALA A 129 4.96 -11.49 9.04
C ALA A 129 3.53 -11.97 9.32
N ILE A 130 2.81 -12.41 8.28
CA ILE A 130 1.42 -12.86 8.38
C ILE A 130 1.35 -14.24 9.04
N ALA A 131 2.15 -15.20 8.58
CA ALA A 131 2.15 -16.56 9.09
C ALA A 131 2.59 -16.66 10.55
N ALA A 132 3.45 -15.74 10.99
CA ALA A 132 3.87 -15.70 12.40
C ALA A 132 2.74 -15.32 13.36
N GLN A 133 1.72 -14.62 12.87
CA GLN A 133 0.60 -14.14 13.68
C GLN A 133 -0.69 -14.92 13.44
N ASN A 134 -0.95 -15.32 12.19
CA ASN A 134 -2.20 -15.97 11.80
C ASN A 134 -1.94 -17.09 10.79
N PRO A 135 -2.27 -18.33 11.10
CA PRO A 135 -2.18 -19.41 10.13
C PRO A 135 -3.20 -19.18 9.00
N CYS A 136 -2.73 -19.30 7.77
CA CYS A 136 -3.55 -18.97 6.60
C CYS A 136 -3.09 -19.76 5.36
N ARG A 137 -3.92 -19.70 4.32
CA ARG A 137 -3.52 -20.10 2.96
C ARG A 137 -3.24 -18.83 2.17
N ILE A 138 -2.02 -18.71 1.64
CA ILE A 138 -1.60 -17.61 0.79
C ILE A 138 -1.40 -18.12 -0.63
N ILE A 139 -2.08 -17.48 -1.58
CA ILE A 139 -1.99 -17.76 -3.02
C ILE A 139 -1.35 -16.54 -3.66
N THR A 140 -0.10 -16.65 -4.10
CA THR A 140 0.62 -15.56 -4.72
C THR A 140 0.55 -15.70 -6.24
N LEU A 141 0.04 -14.68 -6.92
CA LEU A 141 -0.03 -14.56 -8.37
C LEU A 141 1.12 -13.67 -8.84
N CYS A 142 2.08 -14.25 -9.54
CA CYS A 142 3.28 -13.57 -10.00
C CYS A 142 3.23 -13.41 -11.53
N PRO A 143 2.85 -12.25 -12.05
CA PRO A 143 2.93 -11.97 -13.49
C PRO A 143 4.39 -12.06 -13.96
N THR A 144 4.61 -12.73 -15.07
CA THR A 144 5.90 -12.82 -15.75
C THR A 144 5.82 -12.17 -17.12
N TRP A 145 6.97 -11.69 -17.60
CA TRP A 145 7.06 -11.13 -18.94
C TRP A 145 7.52 -12.21 -19.93
N GLY A 146 7.04 -12.15 -21.17
CA GLY A 146 7.45 -13.05 -22.24
C GLY A 146 6.30 -13.63 -23.05
N VAL A 147 6.57 -14.76 -23.69
CA VAL A 147 5.56 -15.50 -24.45
C VAL A 147 4.64 -16.25 -23.48
N ASP A 148 3.36 -16.30 -23.81
CA ASP A 148 2.39 -17.05 -23.01
C ASP A 148 2.58 -18.55 -23.21
N GLU A 149 3.28 -19.16 -22.29
CA GLU A 149 3.49 -20.62 -22.23
C GLU A 149 2.56 -21.30 -21.21
N GLY A 150 1.56 -20.54 -20.71
CA GLY A 150 0.68 -21.00 -19.64
C GLY A 150 1.16 -20.54 -18.27
N VAL A 151 0.78 -21.28 -17.23
CA VAL A 151 1.15 -21.01 -15.84
C VAL A 151 1.87 -22.17 -15.21
N THR A 152 2.74 -21.88 -14.24
CA THR A 152 3.42 -22.87 -13.39
C THR A 152 3.02 -22.63 -11.95
N ALA A 153 3.02 -23.68 -11.12
CA ALA A 153 2.71 -23.58 -9.72
C ALA A 153 3.80 -24.18 -8.82
N GLN A 154 3.97 -23.58 -7.66
CA GLN A 154 4.80 -24.11 -6.59
C GLN A 154 3.99 -24.14 -5.31
N VAL A 155 4.14 -25.19 -4.51
CA VAL A 155 3.52 -25.30 -3.19
C VAL A 155 4.55 -25.52 -2.10
N SER A 156 4.24 -25.00 -0.92
CA SER A 156 5.04 -25.21 0.28
C SER A 156 4.19 -24.99 1.55
N ALA A 157 4.69 -25.50 2.67
CA ALA A 157 4.13 -25.23 3.98
C ALA A 157 5.21 -24.64 4.90
N TYR A 158 4.85 -23.65 5.67
CA TYR A 158 5.75 -22.96 6.59
C TYR A 158 5.16 -22.90 7.99
N CYS A 159 6.00 -23.16 8.97
CA CYS A 159 5.63 -23.10 10.37
C CYS A 159 6.56 -22.15 11.12
N PRO A 160 5.98 -21.24 11.95
CA PRO A 160 6.80 -20.42 12.83
C PRO A 160 7.42 -21.30 13.93
N VAL A 161 8.71 -21.11 14.19
CA VAL A 161 9.41 -21.84 15.27
C VAL A 161 9.21 -21.07 16.57
N HIS A 162 8.39 -21.59 17.46
CA HIS A 162 8.29 -21.09 18.81
C HIS A 162 9.34 -21.77 19.71
N LYS A 163 9.99 -21.00 20.61
CA LYS A 163 11.02 -21.48 21.53
C LYS A 163 10.52 -22.46 22.59
N THR A 164 9.22 -22.63 22.73
CA THR A 164 8.61 -23.52 23.73
C THR A 164 7.76 -24.54 23.01
N GLY A 165 8.13 -25.78 23.02
CA GLY A 165 7.53 -27.03 22.51
C GLY A 165 6.01 -27.13 22.30
N SER A 166 5.34 -26.07 21.92
CA SER A 166 3.92 -26.03 21.56
C SER A 166 3.72 -26.52 20.12
N ASN A 167 2.55 -27.06 19.85
CA ASN A 167 2.13 -27.51 18.54
C ASN A 167 2.38 -26.39 17.50
N LEU A 168 3.09 -26.70 16.43
CA LEU A 168 3.35 -25.77 15.33
C LEU A 168 2.08 -25.66 14.48
N ILE A 169 1.56 -24.45 14.39
CA ILE A 169 0.45 -24.14 13.46
C ILE A 169 1.08 -23.54 12.21
N CYS A 170 0.79 -24.11 11.06
CA CYS A 170 1.50 -23.84 9.83
C CYS A 170 0.58 -23.22 8.78
N SER A 171 1.16 -22.34 7.95
CA SER A 171 0.51 -21.73 6.80
C SER A 171 0.87 -22.46 5.50
N GLU A 172 -0.04 -22.44 4.55
CA GLU A 172 0.13 -22.99 3.21
C GLU A 172 0.45 -21.89 2.21
N TYR A 173 1.36 -22.16 1.29
CA TYR A 173 1.76 -21.25 0.24
C TYR A 173 1.63 -21.89 -1.11
N ILE A 174 0.90 -21.21 -2.01
CA ILE A 174 0.73 -21.59 -3.40
C ILE A 174 1.21 -20.40 -4.22
N THR A 175 2.25 -20.56 -5.04
CA THR A 175 2.73 -19.50 -5.93
C THR A 175 2.45 -19.91 -7.37
N ILE A 176 1.69 -19.09 -8.09
CA ILE A 176 1.32 -19.29 -9.49
C ILE A 176 2.03 -18.23 -10.32
N ARG A 177 2.82 -18.65 -11.30
CA ARG A 177 3.56 -17.76 -12.20
C ARG A 177 3.09 -17.95 -13.63
N GLY A 178 3.00 -16.85 -14.37
CA GLY A 178 2.67 -16.86 -15.78
C GLY A 178 2.56 -15.44 -16.32
N THR A 179 2.41 -15.29 -17.63
CA THR A 179 2.15 -13.98 -18.21
C THR A 179 0.83 -13.41 -17.67
N LYS A 180 0.64 -12.11 -17.78
CA LYS A 180 -0.63 -11.46 -17.42
C LYS A 180 -1.83 -12.10 -18.13
N GLN A 181 -1.64 -12.50 -19.41
CA GLN A 181 -2.66 -13.21 -20.19
C GLN A 181 -2.94 -14.61 -19.64
N ALA A 182 -1.89 -15.36 -19.27
CA ALA A 182 -2.03 -16.67 -18.67
C ALA A 182 -2.75 -16.61 -17.30
N LEU A 183 -2.38 -15.63 -16.45
CA LEU A 183 -3.01 -15.44 -15.15
C LEU A 183 -4.48 -15.04 -15.26
N ASN A 184 -4.89 -14.29 -16.28
CA ASN A 184 -6.31 -13.96 -16.51
C ASN A 184 -7.19 -15.20 -16.74
N ARG A 185 -6.61 -16.33 -17.16
CA ARG A 185 -7.35 -17.58 -17.41
C ARG A 185 -7.49 -18.48 -16.18
N VAL A 186 -6.77 -18.20 -15.10
CA VAL A 186 -6.76 -19.07 -13.92
C VAL A 186 -7.56 -18.52 -12.73
N GLY A 187 -8.34 -17.47 -12.93
CA GLY A 187 -9.12 -16.85 -11.86
C GLY A 187 -10.08 -17.83 -11.17
N GLU A 188 -10.80 -18.67 -11.92
CA GLU A 188 -11.68 -19.69 -11.36
C GLU A 188 -10.92 -20.77 -10.56
N LEU A 189 -9.72 -21.14 -11.02
CA LEU A 189 -8.85 -22.02 -10.25
C LEU A 189 -8.44 -21.34 -8.92
N VAL A 190 -8.04 -20.08 -8.96
CA VAL A 190 -7.66 -19.32 -7.76
C VAL A 190 -8.83 -19.26 -6.77
N LYS A 191 -10.04 -18.99 -7.27
CA LYS A 191 -11.27 -19.04 -6.45
C LYS A 191 -11.47 -20.40 -5.78
N SER A 192 -11.25 -21.49 -6.51
CA SER A 192 -11.40 -22.85 -5.99
C SER A 192 -10.33 -23.23 -4.97
N LEU A 193 -9.17 -22.62 -5.03
CA LEU A 193 -8.07 -22.81 -4.07
C LEU A 193 -8.30 -22.03 -2.76
N MET A 194 -9.15 -21.01 -2.75
CA MET A 194 -9.54 -20.34 -1.51
C MET A 194 -10.39 -21.27 -0.65
N ILE A 195 -10.10 -21.33 0.65
CA ILE A 195 -10.82 -22.21 1.57
C ILE A 195 -12.27 -21.72 1.71
N PRO A 196 -13.27 -22.58 1.43
CA PRO A 196 -14.68 -22.23 1.66
C PRO A 196 -14.93 -21.82 3.12
N ASP A 197 -15.93 -20.98 3.34
CA ASP A 197 -16.41 -20.55 4.66
C ASP A 197 -15.41 -19.77 5.54
N LEU A 198 -14.19 -19.53 5.03
CA LEU A 198 -13.23 -18.66 5.69
C LEU A 198 -13.21 -17.27 5.03
N PRO A 199 -12.82 -16.21 5.78
CA PRO A 199 -12.58 -14.91 5.21
C PRO A 199 -11.57 -14.96 4.06
N LYS A 200 -11.85 -14.19 3.02
CA LYS A 200 -11.08 -14.14 1.79
C LYS A 200 -10.59 -12.70 1.57
N PHE A 201 -9.30 -12.53 1.54
CA PHE A 201 -8.66 -11.25 1.26
C PHE A 201 -7.93 -11.31 -0.07
N VAL A 202 -7.91 -10.18 -0.77
CA VAL A 202 -7.06 -9.99 -1.94
C VAL A 202 -6.16 -8.80 -1.67
N TRP A 203 -4.87 -8.99 -1.62
CA TRP A 203 -3.90 -7.90 -1.61
C TRP A 203 -3.43 -7.64 -3.04
N TRP A 204 -3.96 -6.58 -3.61
CA TRP A 204 -3.64 -6.16 -4.97
C TRP A 204 -2.55 -5.10 -4.96
N LYS A 205 -1.31 -5.49 -5.22
CA LYS A 205 -0.14 -4.60 -5.17
C LYS A 205 0.06 -3.76 -6.44
N ALA A 206 -0.77 -3.94 -7.45
CA ALA A 206 -0.75 -3.16 -8.67
C ALA A 206 -1.86 -2.08 -8.65
N THR A 207 -1.83 -1.21 -9.64
CA THR A 207 -2.93 -0.27 -9.88
C THR A 207 -4.25 -1.02 -10.08
N PRO A 208 -5.35 -0.62 -9.40
CA PRO A 208 -6.65 -1.22 -9.61
C PRO A 208 -7.10 -1.04 -11.06
N ASN A 209 -7.41 -2.16 -11.71
CA ASN A 209 -7.88 -2.14 -13.10
C ASN A 209 -9.21 -2.90 -13.24
N PRO A 210 -10.35 -2.21 -13.12
CA PRO A 210 -11.67 -2.81 -13.27
C PRO A 210 -11.92 -3.50 -14.62
N ASP A 211 -11.14 -3.19 -15.64
CA ASP A 211 -11.26 -3.83 -16.96
C ASP A 211 -10.47 -5.14 -17.08
N GLN A 212 -9.58 -5.42 -16.13
CA GLN A 212 -8.82 -6.66 -16.10
C GLN A 212 -9.69 -7.80 -15.55
N GLU A 213 -9.84 -8.87 -16.32
CA GLU A 213 -10.69 -10.01 -15.97
C GLU A 213 -10.29 -10.66 -14.65
N LEU A 214 -9.01 -10.90 -14.43
CA LEU A 214 -8.51 -11.45 -13.15
C LEU A 214 -8.86 -10.53 -11.98
N PHE A 215 -8.72 -9.21 -12.13
CA PHE A 215 -9.06 -8.26 -11.08
C PHE A 215 -10.55 -8.35 -10.71
N LYS A 216 -11.45 -8.36 -11.71
CA LYS A 216 -12.90 -8.54 -11.49
C LYS A 216 -13.18 -9.80 -10.71
N GLN A 217 -12.63 -10.93 -11.17
CA GLN A 217 -12.85 -12.23 -10.53
C GLN A 217 -12.33 -12.26 -9.09
N MET A 218 -11.22 -11.58 -8.81
CA MET A 218 -10.68 -11.50 -7.44
C MET A 218 -11.56 -10.61 -6.54
N VAL A 219 -12.03 -9.47 -7.06
CA VAL A 219 -12.96 -8.59 -6.33
C VAL A 219 -14.25 -9.33 -5.98
N GLU A 220 -14.83 -10.07 -6.93
CA GLU A 220 -16.06 -10.86 -6.70
C GLU A 220 -15.86 -12.01 -5.70
N ALA A 221 -14.65 -12.54 -5.61
CA ALA A 221 -14.36 -13.71 -4.76
C ALA A 221 -13.97 -13.35 -3.32
N CYS A 222 -13.58 -12.10 -3.04
CA CYS A 222 -13.05 -11.70 -1.75
C CYS A 222 -14.08 -10.97 -0.88
N ASN A 223 -13.83 -10.97 0.43
CA ASN A 223 -14.57 -10.14 1.38
C ASN A 223 -13.99 -8.74 1.47
N CYS A 224 -12.67 -8.61 1.24
CA CYS A 224 -11.98 -7.33 1.28
C CYS A 224 -10.83 -7.34 0.28
N ILE A 225 -10.73 -6.28 -0.52
CA ILE A 225 -9.57 -6.01 -1.35
C ILE A 225 -8.68 -4.99 -0.64
N VAL A 226 -7.41 -5.32 -0.48
CA VAL A 226 -6.39 -4.47 0.13
C VAL A 226 -5.51 -3.88 -0.95
N MET A 227 -5.31 -2.60 -0.92
CA MET A 227 -4.46 -1.85 -1.83
C MET A 227 -3.50 -0.97 -1.03
N ASP A 228 -2.55 -0.35 -1.71
CA ASP A 228 -1.65 0.63 -1.10
C ASP A 228 -1.52 1.83 -2.06
N SER A 229 -2.20 2.91 -1.76
CA SER A 229 -2.22 4.09 -2.61
C SER A 229 -0.89 4.87 -2.65
N SER A 230 0.09 4.49 -1.81
CA SER A 230 1.45 5.05 -1.91
C SER A 230 2.16 4.65 -3.21
N TYR A 231 1.70 3.56 -3.85
CA TYR A 231 2.23 3.06 -5.12
C TYR A 231 1.43 3.50 -6.34
N PHE A 232 0.41 4.34 -6.19
CA PHE A 232 -0.37 4.82 -7.31
C PHE A 232 0.43 5.86 -8.12
N ILE A 233 0.46 5.70 -9.45
CA ILE A 233 1.11 6.67 -10.34
C ILE A 233 0.23 7.91 -10.53
N GLU A 234 -1.06 7.69 -10.74
CA GLU A 234 -2.05 8.72 -10.95
C GLU A 234 -3.13 8.62 -9.86
N PRO A 235 -2.79 8.99 -8.59
CA PRO A 235 -3.68 8.82 -7.45
C PRO A 235 -5.10 9.32 -7.69
N GLU A 236 -5.22 10.39 -8.46
CA GLU A 236 -6.50 11.03 -8.77
C GLU A 236 -7.41 10.10 -9.58
N SER A 237 -6.88 9.46 -10.62
CA SER A 237 -7.65 8.52 -11.44
C SER A 237 -7.95 7.21 -10.71
N GLU A 238 -7.00 6.74 -9.90
CA GLU A 238 -7.17 5.52 -9.12
C GLU A 238 -8.21 5.69 -8.01
N PHE A 239 -8.26 6.84 -7.34
CA PHE A 239 -9.31 7.11 -6.34
C PHE A 239 -10.72 7.09 -6.95
N LEU A 240 -10.91 7.55 -8.19
CA LEU A 240 -12.18 7.43 -8.90
C LEU A 240 -12.57 5.96 -9.13
N LYS A 241 -11.61 5.10 -9.45
CA LYS A 241 -11.84 3.66 -9.63
C LYS A 241 -12.19 2.99 -8.29
N ILE A 242 -11.48 3.33 -7.21
CA ILE A 242 -11.76 2.81 -5.87
C ILE A 242 -13.16 3.23 -5.42
N GLN A 243 -13.57 4.46 -5.66
CA GLN A 243 -14.92 4.91 -5.36
C GLN A 243 -15.98 4.04 -6.06
N SER A 244 -15.76 3.69 -7.33
CA SER A 244 -16.66 2.81 -8.06
C SER A 244 -16.73 1.40 -7.48
N LEU A 245 -15.62 0.88 -6.94
CA LEU A 245 -15.61 -0.41 -6.22
C LEU A 245 -16.44 -0.34 -4.92
N ILE A 246 -16.29 0.74 -4.16
CA ILE A 246 -17.05 0.94 -2.92
C ILE A 246 -18.56 1.09 -3.21
N GLU A 247 -18.92 1.81 -4.26
CA GLU A 247 -20.29 1.95 -4.74
C GLU A 247 -20.92 0.60 -5.16
N SER A 248 -20.08 -0.35 -5.62
CA SER A 248 -20.51 -1.74 -5.90
C SER A 248 -20.47 -2.66 -4.68
N GLU A 249 -20.44 -2.09 -3.47
CA GLU A 249 -20.43 -2.80 -2.18
C GLU A 249 -19.18 -3.65 -1.91
N THR A 250 -18.08 -3.41 -2.63
CA THR A 250 -16.80 -4.05 -2.37
C THR A 250 -16.12 -3.38 -1.17
N PHE A 251 -15.68 -4.18 -0.20
CA PHE A 251 -14.89 -3.65 0.91
C PHE A 251 -13.46 -3.42 0.45
N VAL A 252 -13.03 -2.17 0.53
CA VAL A 252 -11.70 -1.74 0.15
C VAL A 252 -10.95 -1.27 1.39
N ALA A 253 -9.71 -1.70 1.52
CA ALA A 253 -8.77 -1.20 2.52
C ALA A 253 -7.54 -0.62 1.81
N ASP A 254 -7.11 0.55 2.24
CA ASP A 254 -5.92 1.23 1.74
C ASP A 254 -4.86 1.27 2.85
N LEU A 255 -3.72 0.60 2.62
CA LEU A 255 -2.63 0.59 3.60
C LEU A 255 -2.03 1.99 3.80
N ASN A 256 -2.05 2.82 2.78
CA ASN A 256 -1.57 4.19 2.88
C ASN A 256 -2.47 5.07 3.77
N TRP A 257 -3.77 4.78 3.80
CA TRP A 257 -4.69 5.39 4.73
C TRP A 257 -4.33 5.10 6.19
N HIS A 258 -3.87 3.89 6.48
CA HIS A 258 -3.43 3.54 7.84
C HIS A 258 -2.19 4.30 8.28
N ARG A 259 -1.31 4.71 7.35
CA ARG A 259 -0.14 5.56 7.65
C ARG A 259 -0.52 6.95 8.11
N LEU A 260 -1.75 7.40 7.81
CA LEU A 260 -2.25 8.69 8.26
C LEU A 260 -2.69 8.69 9.74
N ALA A 261 -2.86 7.54 10.38
CA ALA A 261 -3.35 7.45 11.74
C ALA A 261 -2.57 8.34 12.74
N PRO A 262 -1.23 8.40 12.75
CA PRO A 262 -0.49 9.29 13.65
C PRO A 262 -0.79 10.77 13.39
N TRP A 263 -0.95 11.18 12.13
CA TRP A 263 -1.32 12.54 11.76
C TRP A 263 -2.73 12.90 12.20
N GLN A 264 -3.66 11.97 12.04
CA GLN A 264 -5.05 12.12 12.48
C GLN A 264 -5.13 12.23 14.01
N GLU A 265 -4.42 11.37 14.74
CA GLU A 265 -4.38 11.36 16.20
C GLU A 265 -3.81 12.66 16.77
N ILE A 266 -2.66 13.13 16.28
CA ILE A 266 -2.04 14.36 16.79
C ILE A 266 -2.89 15.60 16.43
N THR A 267 -3.52 15.58 15.25
CA THR A 267 -4.44 16.66 14.84
C THR A 267 -5.67 16.69 15.73
N ALA A 268 -6.30 15.55 15.98
CA ALA A 268 -7.47 15.45 16.86
C ALA A 268 -7.12 15.88 18.29
N ALA A 269 -6.01 15.39 18.84
CA ALA A 269 -5.53 15.71 20.19
C ALA A 269 -5.28 17.22 20.38
N THR A 270 -4.96 17.95 19.31
CA THR A 270 -4.78 19.40 19.35
C THR A 270 -6.06 20.11 19.77
N PHE A 271 -7.22 19.60 19.36
CA PHE A 271 -8.53 20.20 19.58
C PHE A 271 -9.39 19.47 20.63
N ASP A 272 -8.86 18.46 21.30
CA ASP A 272 -9.54 17.73 22.38
C ASP A 272 -9.88 18.64 23.59
N PRO A 273 -8.99 19.57 24.02
CA PRO A 273 -9.33 20.49 25.10
C PRO A 273 -10.56 21.34 24.75
N PRO A 274 -11.55 21.44 25.66
CA PRO A 274 -12.81 22.17 25.38
C PRO A 274 -12.61 23.61 24.89
N GLU A 275 -11.61 24.29 25.41
CA GLU A 275 -11.26 25.68 25.05
C GLU A 275 -10.72 25.81 23.60
N ARG A 276 -10.19 24.72 23.04
CA ARG A 276 -9.67 24.69 21.66
C ARG A 276 -10.67 24.16 20.67
N ARG A 277 -11.63 23.34 21.12
CA ARG A 277 -12.63 22.71 20.26
C ARG A 277 -13.46 23.73 19.48
N MET A 278 -13.74 24.88 20.10
CA MET A 278 -14.48 25.96 19.43
C MET A 278 -13.71 26.55 18.24
N SER A 279 -12.37 26.52 18.29
CA SER A 279 -11.52 27.05 17.21
C SER A 279 -11.55 26.20 15.92
N LEU A 280 -12.05 24.96 15.97
CA LEU A 280 -12.27 24.15 14.76
C LEU A 280 -13.22 24.85 13.76
N GLY A 281 -14.26 25.52 14.27
CA GLY A 281 -15.19 26.30 13.45
C GLY A 281 -14.59 27.59 12.88
N ASP A 282 -13.48 28.05 13.43
CA ASP A 282 -12.77 29.24 12.99
C ASP A 282 -11.72 29.00 11.91
N ILE A 283 -11.34 27.73 11.66
CA ILE A 283 -10.35 27.37 10.63
C ILE A 283 -10.89 27.77 9.26
N ASP A 284 -10.10 28.52 8.50
CA ASP A 284 -10.37 28.93 7.11
C ASP A 284 -9.17 28.80 6.18
N GLU A 285 -8.01 28.40 6.71
CA GLU A 285 -6.81 28.12 5.96
C GLU A 285 -6.21 26.77 6.37
N VAL A 286 -5.90 25.93 5.39
CA VAL A 286 -5.22 24.65 5.56
C VAL A 286 -4.07 24.58 4.58
N ALA A 287 -2.85 24.40 5.07
CA ALA A 287 -1.70 24.12 4.21
C ALA A 287 -1.07 22.78 4.61
N ILE A 288 -0.90 21.92 3.63
CA ILE A 288 -0.30 20.59 3.77
C ILE A 288 0.89 20.51 2.85
N ASP A 289 2.05 20.30 3.45
CA ASP A 289 3.30 20.04 2.73
C ASP A 289 3.49 18.51 2.69
N TYR A 290 3.79 17.96 1.51
CA TYR A 290 4.03 16.54 1.30
C TYR A 290 5.21 16.30 0.36
N GLU A 291 5.80 15.12 0.42
CA GLU A 291 6.90 14.74 -0.47
C GLU A 291 6.45 14.67 -1.94
N LYS A 292 7.24 15.26 -2.83
CA LYS A 292 6.96 15.21 -4.26
C LYS A 292 7.00 13.76 -4.77
N GLY A 293 5.98 13.36 -5.51
CA GLY A 293 5.90 12.05 -6.18
C GLY A 293 4.55 11.35 -6.06
N ASN A 294 3.86 11.51 -4.92
CA ASN A 294 2.52 10.94 -4.75
C ASN A 294 1.69 11.81 -3.82
N SER A 295 0.53 12.27 -4.27
CA SER A 295 -0.36 13.15 -3.50
C SER A 295 -1.44 12.41 -2.69
N SER A 296 -1.42 11.07 -2.67
CA SER A 296 -2.48 10.27 -2.04
C SER A 296 -2.69 10.59 -0.57
N GLN A 297 -1.62 10.63 0.22
CA GLN A 297 -1.71 10.93 1.66
C GLN A 297 -2.23 12.34 1.90
N ALA A 298 -1.70 13.34 1.20
CA ALA A 298 -2.09 14.74 1.38
C ALA A 298 -3.58 14.95 1.02
N LEU A 299 -4.02 14.37 -0.10
CA LEU A 299 -5.41 14.47 -0.55
C LEU A 299 -6.36 13.75 0.43
N MET A 300 -6.01 12.54 0.87
CA MET A 300 -6.83 11.75 1.80
C MET A 300 -6.87 12.37 3.19
N PHE A 301 -5.76 12.92 3.68
CA PHE A 301 -5.74 13.62 4.96
C PHE A 301 -6.60 14.89 4.96
N LEU A 302 -6.46 15.73 3.92
CA LEU A 302 -7.32 16.91 3.75
C LEU A 302 -8.80 16.52 3.67
N SER A 303 -9.10 15.48 2.92
CA SER A 303 -10.47 14.99 2.74
C SER A 303 -11.04 14.39 4.03
N TRP A 304 -10.22 13.71 4.84
CA TRP A 304 -10.61 13.29 6.19
C TRP A 304 -10.98 14.49 7.06
N PHE A 305 -10.13 15.49 7.10
CA PHE A 305 -10.36 16.68 7.91
C PHE A 305 -11.63 17.41 7.45
N ALA A 306 -11.81 17.57 6.14
CA ALA A 306 -12.99 18.16 5.55
C ALA A 306 -14.27 17.36 5.87
N SER A 307 -14.22 16.01 5.76
CA SER A 307 -15.37 15.18 6.07
C SER A 307 -15.80 15.28 7.53
N ARG A 308 -14.82 15.35 8.46
CA ARG A 308 -15.12 15.51 9.90
C ARG A 308 -15.75 16.84 10.24
N LEU A 309 -15.43 17.90 9.50
CA LEU A 309 -15.94 19.25 9.70
C LEU A 309 -17.14 19.60 8.81
N GLY A 310 -17.60 18.66 7.98
CA GLY A 310 -18.74 18.85 7.09
C GLY A 310 -18.47 19.84 5.95
N TRP A 311 -17.22 19.96 5.52
CA TRP A 311 -16.84 20.84 4.42
C TRP A 311 -17.15 20.20 3.07
N GLN A 312 -17.64 20.99 2.13
CA GLN A 312 -17.95 20.57 0.76
C GLN A 312 -17.03 21.25 -0.24
N PRO A 313 -16.32 20.52 -1.12
CA PRO A 313 -15.44 21.14 -2.10
C PRO A 313 -16.25 21.91 -3.14
N ILE A 314 -15.78 23.12 -3.50
CA ILE A 314 -16.42 24.01 -4.49
C ILE A 314 -15.52 24.35 -5.67
N THR A 315 -14.21 24.34 -5.50
CA THR A 315 -13.24 24.49 -6.61
C THR A 315 -12.00 23.66 -6.39
N PHE A 316 -11.39 23.24 -7.47
CA PHE A 316 -10.07 22.59 -7.47
C PHE A 316 -9.24 23.16 -8.62
N THR A 317 -8.08 23.69 -8.31
CA THR A 317 -7.09 24.18 -9.28
C THR A 317 -5.73 23.59 -8.98
N GLN A 318 -4.95 23.37 -10.01
CA GLN A 318 -3.58 22.88 -9.89
C GLN A 318 -2.66 23.80 -10.68
N ASP A 319 -1.59 24.26 -10.04
CA ASP A 319 -0.52 25.02 -10.64
C ASP A 319 0.74 24.15 -10.65
N ASP A 320 1.18 23.79 -11.84
CA ASP A 320 2.41 23.03 -12.05
C ASP A 320 3.49 23.99 -12.56
N ASP A 321 4.51 24.22 -11.76
CA ASP A 321 5.76 24.81 -12.18
C ASP A 321 6.85 23.72 -12.15
N ASP A 322 7.93 23.89 -12.91
CA ASP A 322 9.03 22.90 -12.99
C ASP A 322 9.57 22.46 -11.61
N LEU A 323 9.48 23.35 -10.62
CA LEU A 323 9.98 23.12 -9.27
C LEU A 323 8.91 22.71 -8.26
N TYR A 324 7.68 23.21 -8.39
CA TYR A 324 6.61 23.05 -7.40
C TYR A 324 5.30 22.64 -8.06
N GLU A 325 4.66 21.65 -7.47
CA GLU A 325 3.28 21.26 -7.78
C GLU A 325 2.41 21.72 -6.61
N ILE A 326 1.46 22.61 -6.86
CA ILE A 326 0.57 23.13 -5.85
C ILE A 326 -0.88 22.88 -6.26
N LYS A 327 -1.59 22.14 -5.43
CA LYS A 327 -3.03 21.90 -5.58
C LYS A 327 -3.78 22.80 -4.62
N ARG A 328 -4.77 23.57 -5.11
CA ARG A 328 -5.63 24.41 -4.28
C ARG A 328 -7.07 23.97 -4.37
N ILE A 329 -7.64 23.71 -3.22
CA ILE A 329 -9.04 23.31 -3.09
C ILE A 329 -9.74 24.31 -2.18
N VAL A 330 -10.87 24.83 -2.66
CA VAL A 330 -11.72 25.67 -1.82
C VAL A 330 -12.93 24.87 -1.39
N PHE A 331 -13.22 24.93 -0.11
CA PHE A 331 -14.39 24.27 0.47
C PHE A 331 -15.39 25.31 1.00
N MET A 332 -16.64 24.90 1.10
CA MET A 332 -17.70 25.61 1.81
C MET A 332 -18.00 24.85 3.11
N GLY A 333 -17.81 25.52 4.23
CA GLY A 333 -18.18 25.00 5.55
C GLY A 333 -19.67 25.09 5.84
N PRO A 334 -20.16 24.39 6.90
CA PRO A 334 -21.58 24.37 7.28
C PRO A 334 -22.18 25.74 7.53
N ASN A 335 -21.37 26.72 7.97
CA ASN A 335 -21.81 28.10 8.27
C ASN A 335 -21.69 29.03 7.07
N GLY A 336 -21.50 28.52 5.84
CA GLY A 336 -21.26 29.34 4.65
C GLY A 336 -19.89 30.01 4.63
N LYS A 337 -18.96 29.58 5.48
CA LYS A 337 -17.59 30.08 5.52
C LYS A 337 -16.78 29.37 4.43
N GLU A 338 -16.02 30.13 3.68
CA GLU A 338 -15.07 29.63 2.69
C GLU A 338 -13.78 29.20 3.39
N ILE A 339 -13.29 27.99 3.07
CA ILE A 339 -12.04 27.45 3.57
C ILE A 339 -11.11 27.22 2.39
N LYS A 340 -9.89 27.75 2.47
CA LYS A 340 -8.85 27.60 1.45
C LYS A 340 -7.85 26.55 1.88
N ALA A 341 -7.69 25.51 1.08
CA ALA A 341 -6.72 24.48 1.31
C ALA A 341 -5.66 24.48 0.19
N GLU A 342 -4.41 24.32 0.59
CA GLU A 342 -3.27 24.20 -0.30
C GLU A 342 -2.49 22.92 0.02
N LEU A 343 -2.21 22.10 -1.00
CA LEU A 343 -1.36 20.94 -0.94
C LEU A 343 -0.11 21.25 -1.76
N ALA A 344 1.06 21.32 -1.13
CA ALA A 344 2.31 21.67 -1.76
C ALA A 344 3.27 20.47 -1.80
N ALA A 345 3.66 20.05 -3.01
CA ALA A 345 4.65 19.00 -3.21
C ALA A 345 6.06 19.56 -3.01
N ILE A 346 6.77 19.09 -2.00
CA ILE A 346 8.13 19.55 -1.65
C ILE A 346 9.16 18.54 -2.19
N PRO A 347 10.17 18.99 -2.94
CA PRO A 347 11.27 18.13 -3.33
C PRO A 347 12.13 17.81 -2.11
N ILE A 348 12.29 16.55 -1.80
CA ILE A 348 13.09 16.03 -0.68
C ILE A 348 14.30 15.27 -1.22
N SER A 349 15.42 15.33 -0.50
CA SER A 349 16.65 14.67 -0.90
C SER A 349 16.64 13.16 -0.68
N ASP A 350 15.89 12.68 0.29
CA ASP A 350 15.73 11.25 0.62
C ASP A 350 14.27 10.95 0.96
N PRO A 351 13.48 10.47 0.01
CA PRO A 351 12.05 10.26 0.21
C PRO A 351 11.72 9.02 1.07
N GLY A 352 12.71 8.39 1.71
CA GLY A 352 12.46 7.20 2.51
C GLY A 352 12.00 5.97 1.71
N GLU A 353 11.18 5.10 2.31
CA GLU A 353 10.67 3.87 1.67
C GLU A 353 9.38 4.14 0.87
N ILE A 354 8.66 5.23 1.13
CA ILE A 354 7.34 5.55 0.58
C ILE A 354 7.36 6.95 0.00
N LEU A 355 6.82 7.13 -1.20
CA LEU A 355 6.69 8.43 -1.83
C LEU A 355 5.42 9.15 -1.37
N GLY A 356 5.53 10.44 -1.07
CA GLY A 356 4.38 11.29 -0.83
C GLY A 356 3.94 11.38 0.62
N ASP A 357 4.85 11.08 1.55
CA ASP A 357 4.57 11.23 2.97
C ASP A 357 4.31 12.69 3.35
N LEU A 358 3.45 12.88 4.36
CA LEU A 358 3.17 14.21 4.87
C LEU A 358 4.39 14.76 5.61
N VAL A 359 4.76 15.99 5.30
CA VAL A 359 5.90 16.71 5.91
C VAL A 359 5.41 17.75 6.90
N GLY A 360 4.33 18.45 6.59
CA GLY A 360 3.82 19.51 7.42
C GLY A 360 2.33 19.78 7.26
N LEU A 361 1.70 20.18 8.37
CA LEU A 361 0.32 20.65 8.40
C LEU A 361 0.27 21.99 9.11
N ARG A 362 -0.38 22.97 8.51
CA ARG A 362 -0.71 24.25 9.14
C ARG A 362 -2.21 24.49 9.04
N LEU A 363 -2.83 24.73 10.18
CA LEU A 363 -4.21 25.11 10.32
C LEU A 363 -4.29 26.57 10.77
N GLY A 364 -4.79 27.43 9.92
CA GLY A 364 -4.88 28.86 10.12
C GLY A 364 -6.33 29.36 10.25
N SER A 365 -6.46 30.57 10.76
CA SER A 365 -7.73 31.28 10.84
C SER A 365 -7.54 32.78 10.65
N SER A 366 -8.45 33.41 9.92
CA SER A 366 -8.57 34.86 9.83
C SER A 366 -9.04 35.50 11.15
N ASN A 367 -9.59 34.70 12.06
CA ASN A 367 -9.92 35.16 13.42
C ASN A 367 -8.65 35.21 14.28
N PRO A 368 -8.15 36.40 14.70
CA PRO A 368 -6.90 36.51 15.47
C PRO A 368 -6.96 35.86 16.86
N ASN A 369 -8.17 35.56 17.36
CA ASN A 369 -8.36 34.90 18.67
C ASN A 369 -8.50 33.35 18.54
N ALA A 370 -8.53 32.82 17.34
CA ALA A 370 -8.60 31.38 17.13
C ALA A 370 -7.26 30.70 17.46
N ASN A 371 -7.33 29.47 17.96
CA ASN A 371 -6.15 28.65 18.13
C ASN A 371 -5.73 28.05 16.77
N CYS A 372 -4.54 28.42 16.33
CA CYS A 372 -3.91 27.84 15.15
C CYS A 372 -3.04 26.64 15.55
N ALA A 373 -2.83 25.71 14.62
CA ALA A 373 -1.98 24.54 14.84
C ALA A 373 -0.98 24.36 13.71
N THR A 374 0.24 23.99 14.06
CA THR A 374 1.28 23.59 13.12
C THR A 374 1.84 22.26 13.57
N ILE A 375 1.87 21.29 12.68
CA ILE A 375 2.45 19.97 12.90
C ILE A 375 3.55 19.76 11.86
N LEU A 376 4.74 19.42 12.32
CA LEU A 376 5.89 19.21 11.47
C LEU A 376 6.44 17.80 11.71
N CYS A 377 6.78 17.10 10.64
CA CYS A 377 7.51 15.86 10.71
C CYS A 377 9.02 16.16 10.70
N SER A 378 9.77 15.45 11.52
CA SER A 378 11.23 15.44 11.49
C SER A 378 11.71 14.14 10.88
N GLU A 379 12.12 14.17 9.63
CA GLU A 379 12.61 13.01 8.88
C GLU A 379 13.79 12.31 9.59
N THR A 380 14.71 13.09 10.17
CA THR A 380 15.92 12.55 10.81
C THR A 380 15.67 11.88 12.15
N ALA A 381 14.56 12.19 12.82
CA ALA A 381 14.25 11.70 14.16
C ALA A 381 13.06 10.72 14.21
N GLY A 382 12.37 10.49 13.08
CA GLY A 382 11.17 9.65 13.04
C GLY A 382 10.10 10.10 14.03
N CYS A 383 9.92 11.41 14.23
CA CYS A 383 8.94 11.95 15.14
C CYS A 383 8.21 13.17 14.56
N MET A 384 6.94 13.30 14.89
CA MET A 384 6.16 14.50 14.61
C MET A 384 6.20 15.43 15.79
N ARG A 385 6.36 16.71 15.53
CA ARG A 385 6.26 17.78 16.50
C ARG A 385 5.06 18.66 16.21
N MET A 386 4.13 18.72 17.13
CA MET A 386 2.98 19.61 17.07
C MET A 386 3.25 20.86 17.90
N GLU A 387 3.03 22.03 17.29
CA GLU A 387 3.00 23.30 17.96
C GLU A 387 1.58 23.88 17.83
N SER A 388 0.90 24.11 18.94
CA SER A 388 -0.36 24.83 18.95
C SER A 388 -0.22 26.13 19.71
N GLY A 389 -0.70 27.22 19.13
CA GLY A 389 -0.72 28.53 19.75
C GLY A 389 -1.83 29.37 19.13
N GLY A 390 -2.52 30.19 19.89
CA GLY A 390 -3.34 31.27 19.34
C GLY A 390 -2.43 32.30 18.68
N GLY A 391 -2.95 33.10 17.71
CA GLY A 391 -2.19 34.04 16.88
C GLY A 391 -1.01 34.76 17.53
N ALA A 392 -0.39 35.71 16.88
CA ALA A 392 0.89 36.34 17.25
C ALA A 392 1.07 36.83 18.72
N GLN A 393 0.01 36.77 19.52
CA GLN A 393 0.00 37.19 20.93
C GLN A 393 -0.17 36.03 21.95
N ALA A 394 -0.27 34.79 21.53
CA ALA A 394 -0.50 33.68 22.49
C ALA A 394 0.76 33.38 23.30
N THR A 395 0.62 33.52 24.62
CA THR A 395 1.69 33.24 25.60
C THR A 395 1.85 31.76 25.94
N VAL A 396 0.92 30.90 25.52
CA VAL A 396 0.93 29.47 25.82
C VAL A 396 1.14 28.67 24.55
N ARG A 397 2.34 28.15 24.40
CA ARG A 397 2.70 27.22 23.34
C ARG A 397 2.64 25.79 23.89
N THR A 398 1.82 24.97 23.33
CA THR A 398 1.81 23.54 23.67
C THR A 398 2.63 22.80 22.63
N GLU A 399 3.51 21.95 23.11
CA GLU A 399 4.36 21.11 22.28
C GLU A 399 4.07 19.65 22.60
N GLN A 400 3.75 18.88 21.58
CA GLN A 400 3.56 17.43 21.68
C GLN A 400 4.46 16.76 20.64
N VAL A 401 5.11 15.69 21.04
CA VAL A 401 5.97 14.89 20.18
C VAL A 401 5.40 13.47 20.09
N THR A 402 5.19 13.00 18.89
CA THR A 402 4.71 11.64 18.61
C THR A 402 5.70 10.96 17.67
N SER A 403 6.06 9.71 17.94
CA SER A 403 6.93 8.96 17.04
C SER A 403 6.17 8.59 15.76
N THR A 404 6.80 8.82 14.63
CA THR A 404 6.38 8.27 13.34
C THR A 404 7.37 7.18 12.99
N ASN A 405 6.89 5.98 12.76
CA ASN A 405 7.68 4.94 12.12
C ASN A 405 7.11 4.75 10.72
N ASP A 406 7.98 4.73 9.71
CA ASP A 406 7.61 4.21 8.39
C ASP A 406 6.99 2.83 8.58
N GLN A 407 5.68 2.78 8.46
CA GLN A 407 4.98 1.53 8.66
C GLN A 407 5.01 0.74 7.35
N LYS A 408 5.79 -0.34 7.36
CA LYS A 408 5.88 -1.24 6.22
C LYS A 408 4.52 -1.84 5.89
N ALA A 409 4.25 -2.01 4.60
CA ALA A 409 2.98 -2.53 4.11
C ALA A 409 2.59 -3.87 4.77
N GLU A 410 3.56 -4.73 5.07
CA GLU A 410 3.33 -6.03 5.71
C GLU A 410 2.80 -5.89 7.15
N LEU A 411 3.31 -4.91 7.90
CA LEU A 411 2.83 -4.64 9.27
C LEU A 411 1.40 -4.09 9.25
N LEU A 412 1.13 -3.16 8.34
CA LEU A 412 -0.20 -2.59 8.16
C LEU A 412 -1.20 -3.63 7.67
N LEU A 413 -0.80 -4.48 6.74
CA LEU A 413 -1.62 -5.59 6.27
C LEU A 413 -2.00 -6.52 7.43
N THR A 414 -1.04 -6.86 8.29
CA THR A 414 -1.32 -7.71 9.46
C THR A 414 -2.37 -7.10 10.38
N GLN A 415 -2.34 -5.78 10.57
CA GLN A 415 -3.37 -5.06 11.34
C GLN A 415 -4.72 -5.06 10.60
N GLN A 416 -4.71 -4.85 9.27
CA GLN A 416 -5.91 -4.85 8.44
C GLN A 416 -6.61 -6.20 8.43
N LEU A 417 -5.88 -7.31 8.41
CA LEU A 417 -6.45 -8.66 8.46
C LEU A 417 -7.23 -8.96 9.73
N GLN A 418 -7.11 -8.16 10.77
CA GLN A 418 -7.93 -8.23 11.99
C GLN A 418 -9.22 -7.39 11.90
N ARG A 419 -9.36 -6.57 10.86
CA ARG A 419 -10.51 -5.67 10.64
C ARG A 419 -11.20 -6.04 9.32
N TRP A 420 -12.32 -6.71 9.38
CA TRP A 420 -13.00 -7.22 8.17
C TRP A 420 -14.15 -6.34 7.69
N GLY A 421 -14.52 -5.34 8.47
CA GLY A 421 -15.63 -4.47 8.17
C GLY A 421 -15.24 -3.30 7.30
N ARG A 422 -16.25 -2.57 6.85
CA ARG A 422 -16.07 -1.31 6.13
C ARG A 422 -15.36 -0.29 7.03
N ASP A 423 -14.37 0.39 6.48
CA ASP A 423 -13.79 1.58 7.11
C ASP A 423 -14.58 2.82 6.68
N VAL A 424 -15.59 3.15 7.49
CA VAL A 424 -16.50 4.28 7.21
C VAL A 424 -15.73 5.60 7.13
N LEU A 425 -14.68 5.77 7.94
CA LEU A 425 -13.88 6.99 7.92
C LEU A 425 -13.10 7.12 6.61
N TYR A 426 -12.55 6.02 6.11
CA TYR A 426 -11.90 5.97 4.82
C TYR A 426 -12.86 6.28 3.68
N GLU A 427 -14.02 5.62 3.66
CA GLU A 427 -15.03 5.78 2.61
C GLU A 427 -15.57 7.22 2.56
N GLU A 428 -15.89 7.82 3.70
CA GLU A 428 -16.35 9.21 3.79
C GLU A 428 -15.26 10.21 3.33
N SER A 429 -14.00 9.93 3.69
CA SER A 429 -12.86 10.75 3.26
C SER A 429 -12.63 10.64 1.76
N LEU A 430 -12.65 9.43 1.22
CA LEU A 430 -12.50 9.18 -0.21
C LEU A 430 -13.63 9.84 -1.02
N MET A 431 -14.84 9.83 -0.51
CA MET A 431 -15.98 10.51 -1.16
C MET A 431 -15.70 12.01 -1.31
N ILE A 432 -15.18 12.68 -0.29
CA ILE A 432 -14.80 14.10 -0.35
C ILE A 432 -13.66 14.32 -1.35
N ALA A 433 -12.63 13.45 -1.32
CA ALA A 433 -11.52 13.50 -2.27
C ALA A 433 -12.03 13.42 -3.72
N VAL A 434 -12.88 12.45 -4.01
CA VAL A 434 -13.46 12.23 -5.34
C VAL A 434 -14.35 13.41 -5.77
N GLN A 435 -15.13 13.98 -4.85
CA GLN A 435 -15.91 15.18 -5.14
C GLN A 435 -15.00 16.36 -5.54
N ALA A 436 -13.90 16.56 -4.82
CA ALA A 436 -12.92 17.60 -5.17
C ALA A 436 -12.27 17.32 -6.53
N LEU A 437 -11.86 16.09 -6.79
CA LEU A 437 -11.24 15.69 -8.06
C LEU A 437 -12.14 15.89 -9.27
N LYS A 438 -13.46 15.69 -9.13
CA LYS A 438 -14.44 15.95 -10.19
C LYS A 438 -14.58 17.44 -10.53
N LEU A 439 -14.10 18.36 -9.67
CA LEU A 439 -14.08 19.80 -9.89
C LEU A 439 -12.77 20.30 -10.53
N LYS A 440 -11.77 19.43 -10.66
CA LYS A 440 -10.48 19.77 -11.26
C LYS A 440 -10.69 20.23 -12.71
N LYS A 441 -10.18 21.44 -12.99
CA LYS A 441 -10.24 22.07 -14.32
C LYS A 441 -8.91 21.93 -15.05
#